data_b8a7463ad3771e04f80bb53f75b84831
#
_entry.id   b8a7463ad3771e04f80bb53f75b84831
#
_cell.length_a   1.000
_cell.length_b   1.000
_cell.length_c   1.000
_cell.angle_alpha   90.00
_cell.angle_beta   90.00
_cell.angle_gamma   90.00
#
_symmetry.space_group_name_H-M   'P 1'
#
loop_
_entity.id
_entity.type
_entity.pdbx_description
1 polymer ?
#
loop_
_entity_poly.entity_id
_entity_poly.type
_entity_poly.pdbx_seq_one_letter_code
_entity_poly.pdbx_strand_id
1 'polypeptide(L)'
;GGPPQYLLQMDERLSVEDNIKNTFLNPISFLYEEPANLLKQEVREPAIYTAIITAIAAGASRMSEISSKVGEDTNVCSAYIKNLINLGIVQKETPYGEKASRKSVYSIEDNMFRFWHRFVLENNSVIARGVTDLVYKRIEPQLSDYMGKVFEDICKQYLWKRLLAGECPVEFTSLGRWWGNDPIEKSRAEIDIIGEQDKTTALFGECKWTNEKVDLGVLETLVKH
;
A
#
# COMPACT_ATOMS: atom_id res chain seq x y z
N GLY A 1 10.16 1.91 -2.55
CA GLY A 1 10.85 2.61 -1.53
C GLY A 1 10.89 1.89 -0.21
N GLY A 2 11.24 2.62 0.77
CA GLY A 2 11.50 2.19 2.14
C GLY A 2 12.81 2.80 2.60
N PRO A 3 13.17 2.68 3.87
CA PRO A 3 14.45 3.16 4.38
C PRO A 3 15.62 2.58 3.57
N PRO A 4 16.66 3.38 3.29
CA PRO A 4 17.84 2.91 2.55
C PRO A 4 18.46 1.64 3.13
N GLN A 5 18.39 1.47 4.45
CA GLN A 5 18.88 0.27 5.15
C GLN A 5 18.21 -1.02 4.68
N TYR A 6 16.93 -0.99 4.33
CA TYR A 6 16.23 -2.17 3.82
C TYR A 6 16.66 -2.52 2.39
N LEU A 7 16.94 -1.51 1.57
CA LEU A 7 17.44 -1.71 0.23
C LEU A 7 18.87 -2.30 0.23
N LEU A 8 19.69 -1.96 1.21
CA LEU A 8 21.03 -2.54 1.38
C LEU A 8 21.01 -4.04 1.71
N GLN A 9 19.87 -4.60 2.13
CA GLN A 9 19.74 -6.04 2.35
C GLN A 9 19.45 -6.81 1.05
N MET A 10 19.18 -6.10 -0.05
CA MET A 10 18.93 -6.70 -1.35
C MET A 10 20.22 -6.79 -2.16
N ASP A 11 20.41 -7.89 -2.87
CA ASP A 11 21.54 -8.07 -3.81
C ASP A 11 21.02 -7.85 -5.24
N GLU A 12 21.48 -6.79 -5.90
CA GLU A 12 21.07 -6.43 -7.27
C GLU A 12 21.45 -7.46 -8.34
N ARG A 13 22.38 -8.39 -7.99
CA ARG A 13 22.83 -9.48 -8.88
C ARG A 13 21.88 -10.68 -8.84
N LEU A 14 21.02 -10.74 -7.85
CA LEU A 14 20.07 -11.83 -7.66
C LEU A 14 18.71 -11.50 -8.25
N SER A 15 17.94 -12.54 -8.56
CA SER A 15 16.54 -12.39 -8.97
C SER A 15 15.69 -11.81 -7.83
N VAL A 16 14.51 -11.29 -8.16
CA VAL A 16 13.52 -10.87 -7.15
C VAL A 16 13.14 -12.04 -6.25
N GLU A 17 12.96 -13.23 -6.81
CA GLU A 17 12.67 -14.46 -6.09
C GLU A 17 13.75 -14.76 -5.04
N ASP A 18 15.02 -14.78 -5.46
CA ASP A 18 16.14 -15.08 -4.56
C ASP A 18 16.26 -14.02 -3.47
N ASN A 19 16.08 -12.73 -3.80
CA ASN A 19 16.08 -11.67 -2.81
C ASN A 19 14.96 -11.87 -1.78
N ILE A 20 13.74 -12.16 -2.20
CA ILE A 20 12.63 -12.43 -1.27
C ILE A 20 12.95 -13.63 -0.38
N LYS A 21 13.45 -14.73 -0.96
CA LYS A 21 13.80 -15.94 -0.21
C LYS A 21 14.91 -15.68 0.80
N ASN A 22 15.95 -14.96 0.41
CA ASN A 22 17.12 -14.72 1.24
C ASN A 22 16.90 -13.67 2.34
N THR A 23 15.90 -12.79 2.19
CA THR A 23 15.64 -11.70 3.13
C THR A 23 14.35 -11.92 3.93
N PHE A 24 13.20 -11.90 3.29
CA PHE A 24 11.90 -11.96 3.98
C PHE A 24 11.51 -13.39 4.42
N LEU A 25 11.96 -14.41 3.70
CA LEU A 25 11.64 -15.80 3.99
C LEU A 25 12.80 -16.56 4.67
N ASN A 26 13.78 -15.85 5.17
CA ASN A 26 14.93 -16.43 5.87
C ASN A 26 14.91 -16.00 7.34
N PRO A 27 14.70 -16.93 8.30
CA PRO A 27 14.61 -16.63 9.74
C PRO A 27 15.86 -15.95 10.33
N ILE A 28 17.01 -16.05 9.67
CA ILE A 28 18.25 -15.45 10.15
C ILE A 28 18.41 -14.01 9.61
N SER A 29 17.59 -13.62 8.63
CA SER A 29 17.67 -12.32 8.00
C SER A 29 17.10 -11.22 8.88
N PHE A 30 17.73 -10.05 8.83
CA PHE A 30 17.26 -8.84 9.47
C PHE A 30 15.80 -8.49 9.09
N LEU A 31 15.44 -8.56 7.80
CA LEU A 31 14.11 -8.19 7.33
C LEU A 31 12.99 -9.16 7.74
N TYR A 32 13.34 -10.38 8.15
CA TYR A 32 12.36 -11.34 8.64
C TYR A 32 11.79 -10.94 10.01
N GLU A 33 12.61 -10.42 10.92
CA GLU A 33 12.19 -10.07 12.28
C GLU A 33 11.88 -8.59 12.48
N GLU A 34 12.37 -7.73 11.58
CA GLU A 34 12.37 -6.27 11.76
C GLU A 34 10.98 -5.69 12.04
N PRO A 35 9.88 -5.99 11.31
CA PRO A 35 8.59 -5.39 11.60
C PRO A 35 8.04 -5.78 12.99
N ALA A 36 8.26 -7.02 13.41
CA ALA A 36 7.84 -7.46 14.74
C ALA A 36 8.66 -6.79 15.85
N ASN A 37 9.96 -6.61 15.62
CA ASN A 37 10.85 -5.97 16.57
C ASN A 37 10.58 -4.47 16.69
N LEU A 38 10.33 -3.77 15.57
CA LEU A 38 9.92 -2.36 15.59
C LEU A 38 8.64 -2.16 16.39
N LEU A 39 7.60 -2.96 16.16
CA LEU A 39 6.37 -2.85 16.93
C LEU A 39 6.59 -3.08 18.42
N LYS A 40 7.40 -4.06 18.82
CA LYS A 40 7.71 -4.32 20.22
C LYS A 40 8.45 -3.16 20.90
N GLN A 41 9.26 -2.41 20.17
CA GLN A 41 10.00 -1.27 20.68
C GLN A 41 9.11 -0.02 20.80
N GLU A 42 8.21 0.18 19.85
CA GLU A 42 7.42 1.41 19.74
C GLU A 42 6.11 1.37 20.53
N VAL A 43 5.57 0.17 20.83
CA VAL A 43 4.25 0.06 21.45
C VAL A 43 4.19 -0.93 22.62
N ARG A 44 3.28 -0.65 23.58
CA ARG A 44 3.15 -1.48 24.80
C ARG A 44 2.38 -2.79 24.57
N GLU A 45 1.43 -2.79 23.64
CA GLU A 45 0.53 -3.93 23.35
C GLU A 45 0.63 -4.35 21.89
N PRO A 46 1.76 -4.96 21.45
CA PRO A 46 2.02 -5.25 20.03
C PRO A 46 0.96 -6.15 19.38
N ALA A 47 0.27 -6.98 20.16
CA ALA A 47 -0.69 -7.95 19.61
C ALA A 47 -1.86 -7.28 18.87
N ILE A 48 -2.47 -6.23 19.45
CA ILE A 48 -3.59 -5.51 18.82
C ILE A 48 -3.10 -4.74 17.60
N TYR A 49 -1.93 -4.11 17.68
CA TYR A 49 -1.33 -3.43 16.52
C TYR A 49 -1.06 -4.41 15.37
N THR A 50 -0.48 -5.57 15.68
CA THR A 50 -0.27 -6.64 14.69
C THR A 50 -1.57 -7.09 14.06
N ALA A 51 -2.62 -7.31 14.85
CA ALA A 51 -3.93 -7.71 14.33
C ALA A 51 -4.54 -6.65 13.40
N ILE A 52 -4.45 -5.36 13.75
CA ILE A 52 -4.94 -4.26 12.92
C ILE A 52 -4.15 -4.18 11.60
N ILE A 53 -2.82 -4.21 11.64
CA ILE A 53 -1.99 -4.15 10.43
C ILE A 53 -2.28 -5.36 9.53
N THR A 54 -2.41 -6.55 10.12
CA THR A 54 -2.75 -7.77 9.37
C THR A 54 -4.14 -7.69 8.74
N ALA A 55 -5.14 -7.15 9.45
CA ALA A 55 -6.46 -6.93 8.88
C ALA A 55 -6.43 -5.98 7.66
N ILE A 56 -5.64 -4.90 7.75
CA ILE A 56 -5.45 -3.96 6.64
C ILE A 56 -4.67 -4.62 5.49
N ALA A 57 -3.60 -5.35 5.77
CA ALA A 57 -2.82 -6.09 4.78
C ALA A 57 -3.67 -7.12 4.01
N ALA A 58 -4.67 -7.71 4.69
CA ALA A 58 -5.65 -8.62 4.13
C ALA A 58 -6.85 -7.91 3.46
N GLY A 59 -6.75 -6.60 3.19
CA GLY A 59 -7.70 -5.82 2.39
C GLY A 59 -8.82 -5.11 3.16
N ALA A 60 -8.87 -5.18 4.50
CA ALA A 60 -9.79 -4.33 5.27
C ALA A 60 -9.34 -2.87 5.18
N SER A 61 -10.21 -2.01 4.66
CA SER A 61 -9.86 -0.60 4.43
C SER A 61 -10.71 0.38 5.24
N ARG A 62 -11.88 -0.03 5.67
CA ARG A 62 -12.78 0.80 6.49
C ARG A 62 -12.69 0.45 7.96
N MET A 63 -12.90 1.43 8.84
CA MET A 63 -12.84 1.22 10.28
C MET A 63 -13.75 0.06 10.75
N SER A 64 -14.97 -0.05 10.21
CA SER A 64 -15.88 -1.14 10.53
C SER A 64 -15.39 -2.53 10.09
N GLU A 65 -14.70 -2.61 8.95
CA GLU A 65 -14.11 -3.84 8.45
C GLU A 65 -12.92 -4.27 9.31
N ILE A 66 -12.07 -3.29 9.67
CA ILE A 66 -10.90 -3.52 10.53
C ILE A 66 -11.36 -3.99 11.91
N SER A 67 -12.27 -3.27 12.56
CA SER A 67 -12.77 -3.62 13.89
C SER A 67 -13.44 -4.99 13.92
N SER A 68 -14.22 -5.31 12.88
CA SER A 68 -14.83 -6.63 12.72
C SER A 68 -13.81 -7.76 12.59
N LYS A 69 -12.74 -7.56 11.81
CA LYS A 69 -11.67 -8.56 11.64
C LYS A 69 -10.80 -8.72 12.88
N VAL A 70 -10.56 -7.64 13.60
CA VAL A 70 -9.76 -7.65 14.84
C VAL A 70 -10.56 -8.20 16.03
N GLY A 71 -11.89 -8.06 16.00
CA GLY A 71 -12.77 -8.46 17.10
C GLY A 71 -12.81 -7.44 18.25
N GLU A 72 -12.47 -6.17 17.95
CA GLU A 72 -12.44 -5.08 18.93
C GLU A 72 -13.40 -3.96 18.54
N ASP A 73 -13.80 -3.15 19.54
CA ASP A 73 -14.64 -1.99 19.30
C ASP A 73 -13.98 -0.95 18.39
N THR A 74 -14.80 -0.29 17.57
CA THR A 74 -14.36 0.76 16.62
C THR A 74 -13.57 1.88 17.30
N ASN A 75 -13.95 2.27 18.52
CA ASN A 75 -13.25 3.31 19.28
C ASN A 75 -11.86 2.84 19.71
N VAL A 76 -11.74 1.58 20.14
CA VAL A 76 -10.48 0.95 20.49
C VAL A 76 -9.57 0.91 19.26
N CYS A 77 -10.04 0.32 18.16
CA CYS A 77 -9.29 0.28 16.90
C CYS A 77 -8.87 1.67 16.42
N SER A 78 -9.74 2.69 16.56
CA SER A 78 -9.45 4.07 16.17
C SER A 78 -8.25 4.66 16.93
N ALA A 79 -8.15 4.40 18.23
CA ALA A 79 -7.02 4.86 19.04
C ALA A 79 -5.69 4.22 18.60
N TYR A 80 -5.69 2.90 18.36
CA TYR A 80 -4.52 2.18 17.88
C TYR A 80 -4.11 2.60 16.45
N ILE A 81 -5.08 2.77 15.54
CA ILE A 81 -4.82 3.25 14.17
C ILE A 81 -4.22 4.66 14.18
N LYS A 82 -4.69 5.56 15.06
CA LYS A 82 -4.09 6.89 15.19
C LYS A 82 -2.60 6.82 15.56
N ASN A 83 -2.22 5.89 16.44
CA ASN A 83 -0.81 5.68 16.76
C ASN A 83 -0.03 5.12 15.57
N LEU A 84 -0.60 4.15 14.83
CA LEU A 84 0.03 3.62 13.62
C LEU A 84 0.23 4.68 12.53
N ILE A 85 -0.69 5.65 12.42
CA ILE A 85 -0.53 6.80 11.53
C ILE A 85 0.62 7.69 12.01
N ASN A 86 0.71 7.98 13.31
CA ASN A 86 1.80 8.78 13.85
C ASN A 86 3.18 8.10 13.66
N LEU A 87 3.22 6.77 13.63
CA LEU A 87 4.43 5.97 13.36
C LEU A 87 4.74 5.85 11.85
N GLY A 88 3.89 6.36 10.97
CA GLY A 88 4.06 6.25 9.50
C GLY A 88 3.87 4.83 8.97
N ILE A 89 3.22 3.93 9.73
CA ILE A 89 2.96 2.56 9.30
C ILE A 89 1.64 2.48 8.51
N VAL A 90 0.64 3.23 8.95
CA VAL A 90 -0.70 3.29 8.32
C VAL A 90 -0.97 4.73 7.89
N GLN A 91 -1.63 4.89 6.76
CA GLN A 91 -2.18 6.17 6.32
C GLN A 91 -3.70 6.11 6.24
N LYS A 92 -4.33 7.28 6.39
CA LYS A 92 -5.74 7.50 6.16
C LYS A 92 -5.91 8.34 4.92
N GLU A 93 -6.64 7.84 3.94
CA GLU A 93 -6.98 8.57 2.73
C GLU A 93 -8.47 8.95 2.72
N THR A 94 -8.76 10.09 2.12
CA THR A 94 -10.13 10.53 1.77
C THR A 94 -10.19 10.75 0.27
N PRO A 95 -11.35 10.59 -0.38
CA PRO A 95 -11.47 10.92 -1.79
C PRO A 95 -11.00 12.34 -2.05
N TYR A 96 -10.25 12.55 -3.13
CA TYR A 96 -9.73 13.87 -3.49
C TYR A 96 -10.83 14.93 -3.49
N GLY A 97 -10.55 16.10 -2.92
CA GLY A 97 -11.54 17.19 -2.77
C GLY A 97 -12.46 17.06 -1.55
N GLU A 98 -12.53 15.92 -0.85
CA GLU A 98 -13.33 15.74 0.36
C GLU A 98 -12.50 15.99 1.63
N LYS A 99 -12.96 16.89 2.52
CA LYS A 99 -12.21 17.26 3.75
C LYS A 99 -12.34 16.26 4.89
N ALA A 100 -13.49 15.65 5.07
CA ALA A 100 -13.74 14.58 6.03
C ALA A 100 -14.91 13.74 5.51
N SER A 101 -14.70 12.45 5.33
CA SER A 101 -15.66 11.61 4.67
C SER A 101 -15.82 10.30 5.39
N ARG A 102 -17.08 9.82 5.48
CA ARG A 102 -17.39 8.43 5.85
C ARG A 102 -16.83 7.42 4.84
N LYS A 103 -16.36 7.92 3.68
CA LYS A 103 -15.69 7.14 2.64
C LYS A 103 -14.19 6.98 2.89
N SER A 104 -13.63 7.58 3.96
CA SER A 104 -12.21 7.43 4.29
C SER A 104 -11.80 5.98 4.41
N VAL A 105 -10.62 5.67 3.90
CA VAL A 105 -10.02 4.32 3.94
C VAL A 105 -8.65 4.37 4.62
N TYR A 106 -8.25 3.23 5.15
CA TYR A 106 -6.93 3.03 5.77
C TYR A 106 -6.13 2.06 4.91
N SER A 107 -4.87 2.36 4.72
CA SER A 107 -3.91 1.50 4.01
C SER A 107 -2.57 1.48 4.75
N ILE A 108 -1.75 0.47 4.49
CA ILE A 108 -0.39 0.43 5.03
C ILE A 108 0.48 1.33 4.16
N GLU A 109 1.10 2.34 4.77
CA GLU A 109 2.01 3.28 4.11
C GLU A 109 3.40 2.65 3.91
N ASP A 110 3.93 2.02 4.94
CA ASP A 110 5.25 1.39 4.88
C ASP A 110 5.19 0.06 4.08
N ASN A 111 5.92 0.02 2.97
CA ASN A 111 5.92 -1.14 2.06
C ASN A 111 6.51 -2.40 2.68
N MET A 112 7.43 -2.28 3.64
CA MET A 112 7.98 -3.43 4.35
C MET A 112 6.94 -4.06 5.26
N PHE A 113 6.22 -3.26 6.06
CA PHE A 113 5.10 -3.74 6.87
C PHE A 113 4.00 -4.34 5.98
N ARG A 114 3.70 -3.70 4.84
CA ARG A 114 2.71 -4.20 3.87
C ARG A 114 3.08 -5.58 3.35
N PHE A 115 4.34 -5.78 2.92
CA PHE A 115 4.83 -7.07 2.42
C PHE A 115 4.85 -8.12 3.52
N TRP A 116 5.42 -7.78 4.66
CA TRP A 116 5.62 -8.70 5.78
C TRP A 116 4.29 -9.23 6.35
N HIS A 117 3.33 -8.35 6.63
CA HIS A 117 2.03 -8.74 7.16
C HIS A 117 1.18 -9.52 6.16
N ARG A 118 1.34 -9.24 4.86
CA ARG A 118 0.60 -9.96 3.82
C ARG A 118 1.16 -11.35 3.55
N PHE A 119 2.49 -11.52 3.56
CA PHE A 119 3.13 -12.72 3.04
C PHE A 119 3.97 -13.49 4.05
N VAL A 120 4.62 -12.81 4.98
CA VAL A 120 5.57 -13.45 5.90
C VAL A 120 4.86 -13.98 7.13
N LEU A 121 4.05 -13.15 7.79
CA LEU A 121 3.42 -13.47 9.07
C LEU A 121 2.57 -14.75 9.02
N GLU A 122 1.73 -14.89 8.00
CA GLU A 122 0.87 -16.07 7.83
C GLU A 122 1.66 -17.36 7.55
N ASN A 123 2.87 -17.24 7.01
CA ASN A 123 3.72 -18.36 6.65
C ASN A 123 4.85 -18.63 7.66
N ASN A 124 4.90 -17.90 8.78
CA ASN A 124 5.99 -18.00 9.76
C ASN A 124 6.33 -19.43 10.18
N SER A 125 5.32 -20.27 10.44
CA SER A 125 5.53 -21.66 10.86
C SER A 125 6.20 -22.52 9.79
N VAL A 126 5.96 -22.23 8.52
CA VAL A 126 6.55 -22.93 7.38
C VAL A 126 7.95 -22.38 7.10
N ILE A 127 8.13 -21.08 7.18
CA ILE A 127 9.42 -20.40 7.02
C ILE A 127 10.41 -20.88 8.09
N ALA A 128 9.97 -20.94 9.35
CA ALA A 128 10.81 -21.41 10.46
C ALA A 128 11.30 -22.86 10.30
N ARG A 129 10.63 -23.66 9.46
CA ARG A 129 11.04 -25.03 9.10
C ARG A 129 11.97 -25.08 7.88
N GLY A 130 12.34 -23.93 7.31
CA GLY A 130 13.22 -23.83 6.14
C GLY A 130 12.56 -24.19 4.80
N VAL A 131 11.21 -24.30 4.73
CA VAL A 131 10.50 -24.68 3.49
C VAL A 131 10.14 -23.43 2.68
N THR A 132 11.15 -22.62 2.36
CA THR A 132 10.99 -21.30 1.72
C THR A 132 10.46 -21.37 0.29
N ASP A 133 10.85 -22.40 -0.47
CA ASP A 133 10.35 -22.60 -1.85
C ASP A 133 8.84 -22.82 -1.91
N LEU A 134 8.29 -23.56 -0.95
CA LEU A 134 6.84 -23.76 -0.86
C LEU A 134 6.12 -22.45 -0.55
N VAL A 135 6.68 -21.64 0.34
CA VAL A 135 6.13 -20.33 0.69
C VAL A 135 6.18 -19.41 -0.53
N TYR A 136 7.33 -19.33 -1.22
CA TYR A 136 7.47 -18.51 -2.40
C TYR A 136 6.44 -18.87 -3.49
N LYS A 137 6.26 -20.15 -3.80
CA LYS A 137 5.22 -20.61 -4.75
C LYS A 137 3.80 -20.16 -4.40
N ARG A 138 3.50 -19.94 -3.12
CA ARG A 138 2.19 -19.41 -2.68
C ARG A 138 2.10 -17.89 -2.84
N ILE A 139 3.22 -17.19 -2.70
CA ILE A 139 3.30 -15.73 -2.78
C ILE A 139 3.35 -15.26 -4.24
N GLU A 140 4.13 -15.94 -5.08
CA GLU A 140 4.43 -15.53 -6.45
C GLU A 140 3.19 -15.13 -7.28
N PRO A 141 2.08 -15.91 -7.29
CA PRO A 141 0.88 -15.53 -8.05
C PRO A 141 0.21 -14.23 -7.56
N GLN A 142 0.50 -13.80 -6.34
CA GLN A 142 -0.07 -12.62 -5.71
C GLN A 142 0.81 -11.38 -5.86
N LEU A 143 2.07 -11.53 -6.30
CA LEU A 143 3.02 -10.42 -6.38
C LEU A 143 2.59 -9.37 -7.39
N SER A 144 1.99 -9.76 -8.50
CA SER A 144 1.52 -8.80 -9.51
C SER A 144 0.42 -7.90 -8.96
N ASP A 145 -0.57 -8.46 -8.27
CA ASP A 145 -1.64 -7.70 -7.60
C ASP A 145 -1.08 -6.79 -6.50
N TYR A 146 -0.14 -7.31 -5.69
CA TYR A 146 0.56 -6.51 -4.68
C TYR A 146 1.30 -5.32 -5.31
N MET A 147 2.00 -5.54 -6.43
CA MET A 147 2.74 -4.51 -7.13
C MET A 147 1.86 -3.44 -7.75
N GLY A 148 0.62 -3.75 -8.13
CA GLY A 148 -0.33 -2.76 -8.63
C GLY A 148 -0.45 -1.56 -7.68
N LYS A 149 -0.65 -1.82 -6.39
CA LYS A 149 -0.76 -0.76 -5.38
C LYS A 149 0.57 -0.02 -5.13
N VAL A 150 1.68 -0.74 -5.13
CA VAL A 150 3.02 -0.12 -5.01
C VAL A 150 3.30 0.77 -6.23
N PHE A 151 2.84 0.37 -7.40
CA PHE A 151 3.04 1.12 -8.64
C PHE A 151 2.29 2.44 -8.65
N GLU A 152 1.07 2.51 -8.10
CA GLU A 152 0.36 3.79 -7.91
C GLU A 152 1.22 4.79 -7.08
N ASP A 153 1.83 4.32 -5.99
CA ASP A 153 2.70 5.15 -5.15
C ASP A 153 3.96 5.60 -5.92
N ILE A 154 4.54 4.73 -6.76
CA ILE A 154 5.67 5.06 -7.64
C ILE A 154 5.25 6.12 -8.67
N CYS A 155 4.08 5.99 -9.28
CA CYS A 155 3.56 6.97 -10.23
C CYS A 155 3.38 8.37 -9.59
N LYS A 156 2.85 8.43 -8.36
CA LYS A 156 2.73 9.69 -7.62
C LYS A 156 4.11 10.31 -7.35
N GLN A 157 5.09 9.50 -6.90
CA GLN A 157 6.46 9.97 -6.67
C GLN A 157 7.12 10.46 -7.97
N TYR A 158 6.89 9.78 -9.08
CA TYR A 158 7.38 10.18 -10.39
C TYR A 158 6.79 11.53 -10.82
N LEU A 159 5.50 11.77 -10.64
CA LEU A 159 4.86 13.04 -10.95
C LEU A 159 5.43 14.19 -10.11
N TRP A 160 5.63 13.98 -8.81
CA TRP A 160 6.32 14.94 -7.95
C TRP A 160 7.74 15.27 -8.45
N LYS A 161 8.50 14.25 -8.85
CA LYS A 161 9.84 14.44 -9.41
C LYS A 161 9.80 15.26 -10.70
N ARG A 162 8.84 15.00 -11.58
CA ARG A 162 8.64 15.76 -12.82
C ARG A 162 8.25 17.22 -12.54
N LEU A 163 7.36 17.43 -11.57
CA LEU A 163 6.97 18.80 -11.16
C LEU A 163 8.17 19.58 -10.64
N LEU A 164 8.97 18.99 -9.76
CA LEU A 164 10.17 19.65 -9.22
C LEU A 164 11.23 19.95 -10.30
N ALA A 165 11.27 19.18 -11.36
CA ALA A 165 12.14 19.41 -12.52
C ALA A 165 11.58 20.45 -13.52
N GLY A 166 10.38 21.00 -13.29
CA GLY A 166 9.70 21.90 -14.23
C GLY A 166 9.23 21.23 -15.52
N GLU A 167 9.05 19.90 -15.48
CA GLU A 167 8.71 19.08 -16.65
C GLU A 167 7.25 18.57 -16.60
N CYS A 168 6.47 18.98 -15.61
CA CYS A 168 5.07 18.63 -15.50
C CYS A 168 4.19 19.70 -16.17
N PRO A 169 3.23 19.32 -17.03
CA PRO A 169 2.37 20.30 -17.70
C PRO A 169 1.32 20.94 -16.78
N VAL A 170 1.12 20.38 -15.60
CA VAL A 170 0.15 20.84 -14.58
C VAL A 170 0.89 21.09 -13.27
N GLU A 171 0.79 22.29 -12.73
CA GLU A 171 1.39 22.69 -11.45
C GLU A 171 0.44 22.37 -10.30
N PHE A 172 0.47 21.18 -9.78
CA PHE A 172 -0.35 20.76 -8.63
C PHE A 172 0.39 20.98 -7.30
N THR A 173 -0.37 21.20 -6.23
CA THR A 173 0.16 21.30 -4.86
C THR A 173 -0.11 20.05 -4.04
N SER A 174 -0.98 19.15 -4.52
CA SER A 174 -1.28 17.87 -3.91
C SER A 174 -1.64 16.85 -4.98
N LEU A 175 -1.37 15.57 -4.68
CA LEU A 175 -1.86 14.44 -5.46
C LEU A 175 -2.72 13.56 -4.55
N GLY A 176 -3.81 13.08 -5.06
CA GLY A 176 -4.68 12.15 -4.37
C GLY A 176 -5.34 11.19 -5.35
N ARG A 177 -6.20 10.33 -4.84
CA ARG A 177 -7.09 9.49 -5.64
C ARG A 177 -8.54 9.79 -5.30
N TRP A 178 -9.43 9.49 -6.20
CA TRP A 178 -10.85 9.65 -5.96
C TRP A 178 -11.56 8.30 -6.14
N TRP A 179 -12.57 8.06 -5.31
CA TRP A 179 -13.46 6.93 -5.43
C TRP A 179 -14.87 7.30 -4.97
N GLY A 180 -15.85 6.79 -5.68
CA GLY A 180 -17.24 7.11 -5.39
C GLY A 180 -18.21 6.33 -6.24
N ASN A 181 -19.45 6.80 -6.27
CA ASN A 181 -20.43 6.33 -7.22
C ASN A 181 -20.48 7.31 -8.38
N ASP A 182 -20.30 6.80 -9.59
CA ASP A 182 -20.58 7.55 -10.81
C ASP A 182 -22.09 7.78 -10.91
N PRO A 183 -22.56 9.03 -10.96
CA PRO A 183 -23.98 9.34 -11.03
C PRO A 183 -24.60 8.98 -12.38
N ILE A 184 -23.81 8.88 -13.44
CA ILE A 184 -24.24 8.59 -14.82
C ILE A 184 -24.35 7.08 -15.02
N GLU A 185 -23.25 6.37 -14.78
CA GLU A 185 -23.16 4.92 -14.96
C GLU A 185 -23.79 4.12 -13.80
N LYS A 186 -24.14 4.79 -12.67
CA LYS A 186 -24.64 4.17 -11.41
C LYS A 186 -23.76 3.02 -10.90
N SER A 187 -22.47 3.09 -11.21
CA SER A 187 -21.43 2.13 -10.84
C SER A 187 -20.42 2.75 -9.90
N ARG A 188 -19.57 1.92 -9.31
CA ARG A 188 -18.41 2.43 -8.59
C ARG A 188 -17.35 2.86 -9.59
N ALA A 189 -16.78 4.04 -9.37
CA ALA A 189 -15.69 4.58 -10.14
C ALA A 189 -14.53 4.95 -9.22
N GLU A 190 -13.32 4.84 -9.74
CA GLU A 190 -12.08 5.20 -9.06
C GLU A 190 -11.16 5.89 -10.07
N ILE A 191 -10.40 6.88 -9.61
CA ILE A 191 -9.35 7.56 -10.36
C ILE A 191 -8.09 7.49 -9.50
N ASP A 192 -7.04 6.87 -10.00
CA ASP A 192 -5.84 6.56 -9.22
C ASP A 192 -5.03 7.80 -8.86
N ILE A 193 -5.01 8.80 -9.75
CA ILE A 193 -4.27 10.04 -9.54
C ILE A 193 -5.09 11.24 -9.98
N ILE A 194 -5.25 12.20 -9.07
CA ILE A 194 -5.79 13.52 -9.34
C ILE A 194 -4.85 14.56 -8.75
N GLY A 195 -4.55 15.61 -9.52
CA GLY A 195 -3.83 16.78 -9.06
C GLY A 195 -4.39 18.04 -9.71
N GLU A 196 -4.84 19.02 -8.94
CA GLU A 196 -5.40 20.27 -9.44
C GLU A 196 -4.38 21.40 -9.38
N GLN A 197 -4.27 22.16 -10.46
CA GLN A 197 -3.59 23.45 -10.50
C GLN A 197 -4.54 24.57 -10.12
N ASP A 198 -5.72 24.56 -10.71
CA ASP A 198 -6.78 25.54 -10.48
C ASP A 198 -8.15 24.92 -10.79
N LYS A 199 -9.22 25.73 -10.81
CA LYS A 199 -10.60 25.25 -11.06
C LYS A 199 -10.85 24.73 -12.47
N THR A 200 -9.94 24.97 -13.40
CA THR A 200 -10.09 24.67 -14.83
C THR A 200 -9.01 23.72 -15.33
N THR A 201 -7.95 23.55 -14.57
CA THR A 201 -6.77 22.78 -14.98
C THR A 201 -6.44 21.71 -13.93
N ALA A 202 -6.53 20.49 -14.32
CA ALA A 202 -6.22 19.33 -13.47
C ALA A 202 -5.51 18.22 -14.25
N LEU A 203 -4.76 17.41 -13.53
CA LEU A 203 -4.14 16.19 -14.03
C LEU A 203 -4.95 15.00 -13.52
N PHE A 204 -5.31 14.10 -14.42
CA PHE A 204 -5.91 12.82 -14.09
C PHE A 204 -4.99 11.71 -14.57
N GLY A 205 -4.90 10.63 -13.82
CA GLY A 205 -4.05 9.49 -14.16
C GLY A 205 -4.64 8.17 -13.74
N GLU A 206 -4.45 7.16 -14.57
CA GLU A 206 -4.76 5.76 -14.32
C GLU A 206 -3.45 4.96 -14.32
N CYS A 207 -3.25 4.11 -13.33
CA CYS A 207 -2.03 3.33 -13.14
C CYS A 207 -2.26 1.86 -13.49
N LYS A 208 -1.51 1.32 -14.44
CA LYS A 208 -1.59 -0.09 -14.84
C LYS A 208 -0.26 -0.79 -14.66
N TRP A 209 -0.23 -1.73 -13.71
CA TRP A 209 0.90 -2.65 -13.54
C TRP A 209 0.67 -3.87 -14.43
N THR A 210 1.21 -3.85 -15.63
CA THR A 210 1.02 -4.90 -16.64
C THR A 210 2.23 -5.01 -17.55
N ASN A 211 2.45 -6.20 -18.13
CA ASN A 211 3.42 -6.43 -19.19
C ASN A 211 2.84 -6.12 -20.58
N GLU A 212 1.53 -5.87 -20.66
CA GLU A 212 0.87 -5.53 -21.91
C GLU A 212 0.96 -4.03 -22.17
N LYS A 213 0.90 -3.66 -23.46
CA LYS A 213 0.84 -2.24 -23.83
C LYS A 213 -0.50 -1.66 -23.40
N VAL A 214 -0.45 -0.55 -22.69
CA VAL A 214 -1.64 0.23 -22.36
C VAL A 214 -2.19 0.86 -23.63
N ASP A 215 -3.46 0.61 -23.93
CA ASP A 215 -4.16 1.11 -25.11
C ASP A 215 -5.01 2.35 -24.81
N LEU A 216 -5.63 2.91 -25.85
CA LEU A 216 -6.51 4.08 -25.73
C LEU A 216 -7.78 3.80 -24.91
N GLY A 217 -8.20 2.56 -24.74
CA GLY A 217 -9.39 2.20 -23.96
C GLY A 217 -9.26 2.60 -22.49
N VAL A 218 -8.03 2.60 -21.94
CA VAL A 218 -7.77 3.09 -20.59
C VAL A 218 -8.02 4.59 -20.49
N LEU A 219 -7.57 5.36 -21.50
CA LEU A 219 -7.82 6.81 -21.55
C LEU A 219 -9.31 7.10 -21.73
N GLU A 220 -9.99 6.38 -22.60
CA GLU A 220 -11.44 6.53 -22.84
C GLU A 220 -12.24 6.26 -21.55
N THR A 221 -11.83 5.29 -20.75
CA THR A 221 -12.44 4.99 -19.47
C THR A 221 -12.21 6.12 -18.47
N LEU A 222 -10.98 6.63 -18.38
CA LEU A 222 -10.62 7.74 -17.48
C LEU A 222 -11.39 9.03 -17.84
N VAL A 223 -11.59 9.31 -19.12
CA VAL A 223 -12.33 10.51 -19.60
C VAL A 223 -13.82 10.43 -19.30
N LYS A 224 -14.39 9.23 -19.15
CA LYS A 224 -15.82 9.04 -18.83
C LYS A 224 -16.13 9.29 -17.35
N HIS A 225 -15.16 9.19 -16.46
CA HIS A 225 -15.29 9.41 -15.02
C HIS A 225 -14.96 10.85 -14.64
#